data_612fce62bf38664df94ab8b49d6d8d75
#
_entry.id   612fce62bf38664df94ab8b49d6d8d75
#
_cell.length_a   1.000
_cell.length_b   1.000
_cell.length_c   1.000
_cell.angle_alpha   90.00
_cell.angle_beta   90.00
_cell.angle_gamma   90.00
#
_symmetry.space_group_name_H-M   'P 1'
#
loop_
_entity.id
_entity.type
_entity.pdbx_description
1 polymer ?
#
loop_
_entity_poly.entity_id
_entity_poly.type
_entity_poly.pdbx_seq_one_letter_code
_entity_poly.pdbx_strand_id
1 'polypeptide(L)'
;LSAATGLSAGNPSEWERPEQAEFPVVQGQGWTRELGGSYRRLPDRAEVLVPPAVWKLSAHSAGEALHFVTNSPEIRVRYGVQGPVDMSHMPATGVSGIDLYQIDNDGTWLFVPRLIDRTFSDTVSYRFCPVPGEGYDRLGYEFRLYLPLYNEVEWIEVGIDSAARFEWLPLREERPVVAYGTSILQGGCASRPGMAWTN
;
A
#
# COMPACT_ATOMS: atom_id res chain seq x y z
N LEU A 1 -21.82 -28.02 13.43
CA LEU A 1 -22.38 -26.74 12.96
C LEU A 1 -22.03 -25.68 14.01
N SER A 2 -20.84 -25.09 13.92
CA SER A 2 -20.41 -23.98 14.75
C SER A 2 -20.93 -22.69 14.09
N ALA A 3 -21.71 -21.93 14.84
CA ALA A 3 -22.18 -20.64 14.41
C ALA A 3 -20.98 -19.68 14.20
N ALA A 4 -20.82 -19.20 12.98
CA ALA A 4 -19.97 -18.06 12.71
C ALA A 4 -20.59 -16.86 13.46
N THR A 5 -19.99 -16.47 14.56
CA THR A 5 -20.28 -15.20 15.22
C THR A 5 -19.94 -14.10 14.22
N GLY A 6 -20.97 -13.44 13.69
CA GLY A 6 -20.82 -12.31 12.80
C GLY A 6 -20.00 -11.23 13.52
N LEU A 7 -18.80 -11.01 13.04
CA LEU A 7 -17.98 -9.85 13.40
C LEU A 7 -18.77 -8.61 12.98
N SER A 8 -19.29 -7.89 13.96
CA SER A 8 -19.86 -6.56 13.75
C SER A 8 -18.75 -5.70 13.15
N ALA A 9 -18.97 -5.19 11.93
CA ALA A 9 -18.07 -4.25 11.28
C ALA A 9 -18.12 -2.91 12.03
N GLY A 10 -17.43 -2.82 13.16
CA GLY A 10 -17.16 -1.56 13.84
C GLY A 10 -16.33 -0.66 12.91
N ASN A 11 -16.53 0.66 12.97
CA ASN A 11 -15.57 1.57 12.35
C ASN A 11 -14.22 1.40 13.06
N PRO A 12 -13.07 1.53 12.35
CA PRO A 12 -11.79 1.55 13.01
C PRO A 12 -11.82 2.70 14.01
N SER A 13 -11.27 2.46 15.16
CA SER A 13 -11.26 3.45 16.24
C SER A 13 -10.03 4.34 16.18
N GLU A 14 -9.04 3.97 15.40
CA GLU A 14 -7.78 4.67 15.25
C GLU A 14 -7.29 4.62 13.81
N TRP A 15 -6.79 5.76 13.30
CA TRP A 15 -6.26 5.91 11.95
C TRP A 15 -4.82 6.39 12.01
N GLU A 16 -3.93 5.58 11.46
CA GLU A 16 -2.50 5.83 11.39
C GLU A 16 -2.13 6.39 10.01
N ARG A 17 -1.34 7.46 10.00
CA ARG A 17 -0.91 8.15 8.78
C ARG A 17 0.60 8.07 8.61
N PRO A 18 1.12 7.73 7.42
CA PRO A 18 2.56 7.73 7.16
C PRO A 18 3.25 9.07 7.46
N GLU A 19 2.56 10.19 7.23
CA GLU A 19 3.08 11.55 7.46
C GLU A 19 3.27 11.88 8.95
N GLN A 20 2.67 11.11 9.85
CA GLN A 20 2.79 11.26 11.31
C GLN A 20 3.90 10.40 11.91
N ALA A 21 4.53 9.54 11.10
CA ALA A 21 5.65 8.74 11.56
C ALA A 21 6.88 9.62 11.85
N GLU A 22 7.66 9.25 12.86
CA GLU A 22 8.88 9.99 13.25
C GLU A 22 10.02 9.84 12.23
N PHE A 23 9.88 8.93 11.29
CA PHE A 23 10.86 8.60 10.27
C PHE A 23 10.16 8.29 8.93
N PRO A 24 10.87 8.33 7.79
CA PRO A 24 10.32 7.94 6.50
C PRO A 24 9.87 6.47 6.49
N VAL A 25 8.67 6.21 5.98
CA VAL A 25 8.05 4.86 5.96
C VAL A 25 7.69 4.36 4.57
N VAL A 26 7.77 5.22 3.53
CA VAL A 26 7.49 4.81 2.15
C VAL A 26 8.70 4.12 1.55
N GLN A 27 8.61 2.80 1.43
CA GLN A 27 9.64 1.96 0.78
C GLN A 27 9.60 2.14 -0.74
N GLY A 28 10.73 1.92 -1.41
CA GLY A 28 10.82 1.93 -2.88
C GLY A 28 11.13 3.28 -3.51
N GLN A 29 11.15 4.37 -2.75
CA GLN A 29 11.50 5.70 -3.24
C GLN A 29 13.02 5.89 -3.35
N GLY A 30 13.49 6.40 -4.50
CA GLY A 30 14.91 6.71 -4.70
C GLY A 30 15.37 8.02 -4.03
N TRP A 31 14.45 8.93 -3.72
CA TRP A 31 14.74 10.27 -3.19
C TRP A 31 13.88 10.64 -1.99
N THR A 32 13.71 9.73 -1.06
CA THR A 32 12.78 9.83 0.07
C THR A 32 12.88 11.16 0.84
N ARG A 33 14.10 11.69 1.05
CA ARG A 33 14.29 12.96 1.76
C ARG A 33 13.79 14.18 0.98
N GLU A 34 13.92 14.15 -0.35
CA GLU A 34 13.47 15.26 -1.22
C GLU A 34 11.96 15.21 -1.44
N LEU A 35 11.38 14.00 -1.42
CA LEU A 35 9.94 13.78 -1.64
C LEU A 35 9.07 14.15 -0.43
N GLY A 36 9.65 14.21 0.78
CA GLY A 36 9.01 14.81 1.96
C GLY A 36 7.68 14.17 2.38
N GLY A 37 7.49 12.87 2.17
CA GLY A 37 6.23 12.17 2.44
C GLY A 37 5.26 12.10 1.25
N SER A 38 5.60 12.68 0.10
CA SER A 38 4.86 12.49 -1.16
C SER A 38 5.01 11.05 -1.66
N TYR A 39 3.98 10.53 -2.32
CA TYR A 39 3.96 9.18 -2.95
C TYR A 39 4.39 9.24 -4.43
N ARG A 40 5.19 10.22 -4.81
CA ARG A 40 5.77 10.40 -6.15
C ARG A 40 7.13 9.69 -6.23
N ARG A 41 7.50 9.25 -7.42
CA ARG A 41 8.77 8.54 -7.65
C ARG A 41 9.94 9.45 -7.99
N LEU A 42 9.69 10.68 -8.47
CA LEU A 42 10.74 11.64 -8.82
C LEU A 42 10.58 12.93 -8.01
N PRO A 43 11.69 13.55 -7.56
CA PRO A 43 11.67 14.81 -6.85
C PRO A 43 11.39 15.99 -7.80
N ASP A 44 10.90 17.13 -7.28
CA ASP A 44 10.48 18.29 -8.06
C ASP A 44 11.56 18.84 -9.03
N ARG A 45 12.83 18.76 -8.64
CA ARG A 45 13.93 19.16 -9.53
C ARG A 45 14.02 18.34 -10.83
N ALA A 46 13.39 17.19 -10.89
CA ALA A 46 13.36 16.35 -12.10
C ALA A 46 12.39 16.91 -13.17
N GLU A 47 11.42 17.73 -12.82
CA GLU A 47 10.41 18.26 -13.74
C GLU A 47 11.01 18.89 -14.99
N VAL A 48 12.04 19.71 -14.79
CA VAL A 48 12.74 20.42 -15.90
C VAL A 48 13.79 19.55 -16.60
N LEU A 49 14.10 18.37 -16.07
CA LEU A 49 15.15 17.49 -16.57
C LEU A 49 14.62 16.31 -17.39
N VAL A 50 13.33 15.99 -17.28
CA VAL A 50 12.71 14.85 -17.95
C VAL A 50 11.62 15.30 -18.92
N PRO A 51 11.28 14.49 -19.94
CA PRO A 51 10.13 14.79 -20.80
C PRO A 51 8.82 14.92 -19.98
N PRO A 52 7.88 15.81 -20.37
CA PRO A 52 6.63 16.03 -19.64
C PRO A 52 5.81 14.76 -19.38
N ALA A 53 5.82 13.80 -20.33
CA ALA A 53 5.15 12.51 -20.15
C ALA A 53 5.78 11.68 -19.02
N VAL A 54 7.11 11.70 -18.87
CA VAL A 54 7.81 11.02 -17.78
C VAL A 54 7.52 11.69 -16.46
N TRP A 55 7.53 13.02 -16.43
CA TRP A 55 7.14 13.78 -15.23
C TRP A 55 5.73 13.46 -14.77
N LYS A 56 4.76 13.47 -15.68
CA LYS A 56 3.38 13.10 -15.38
C LYS A 56 3.28 11.67 -14.80
N LEU A 57 3.94 10.70 -15.41
CA LEU A 57 3.93 9.30 -14.96
C LEU A 57 4.68 9.09 -13.64
N SER A 58 5.60 9.98 -13.28
CA SER A 58 6.33 9.90 -12.02
C SER A 58 5.46 10.13 -10.78
N ALA A 59 4.27 10.71 -10.96
CA ALA A 59 3.28 10.88 -9.90
C ALA A 59 2.64 9.56 -9.45
N HIS A 60 2.67 8.52 -10.28
CA HIS A 60 2.15 7.21 -9.92
C HIS A 60 3.07 6.52 -8.91
N SER A 61 2.49 5.81 -7.94
CA SER A 61 3.18 5.18 -6.81
C SER A 61 3.67 3.74 -7.07
N ALA A 62 3.82 3.34 -8.35
CA ALA A 62 4.29 1.99 -8.70
C ALA A 62 5.65 1.67 -8.08
N GLY A 63 5.76 0.51 -7.44
CA GLY A 63 6.98 0.06 -6.76
C GLY A 63 7.13 0.61 -5.33
N GLU A 64 6.18 1.42 -4.87
CA GLU A 64 6.17 1.92 -3.50
C GLU A 64 5.30 1.04 -2.60
N ALA A 65 5.70 0.92 -1.35
CA ALA A 65 4.99 0.17 -0.33
C ALA A 65 5.15 0.80 1.06
N LEU A 66 4.16 0.56 1.92
CA LEU A 66 4.21 0.88 3.35
C LEU A 66 4.43 -0.40 4.15
N HIS A 67 5.31 -0.34 5.14
CA HIS A 67 5.56 -1.46 6.05
C HIS A 67 5.17 -1.08 7.47
N PHE A 68 4.46 -1.97 8.15
CA PHE A 68 4.03 -1.80 9.53
C PHE A 68 3.82 -3.13 10.23
N VAL A 69 3.78 -3.10 11.56
CA VAL A 69 3.41 -4.24 12.40
C VAL A 69 2.09 -3.94 13.09
N THR A 70 1.18 -4.90 13.12
CA THR A 70 -0.04 -4.82 13.92
C THR A 70 -0.57 -6.22 14.29
N ASN A 71 -1.32 -6.30 15.38
CA ASN A 71 -2.11 -7.48 15.74
C ASN A 71 -3.62 -7.23 15.58
N SER A 72 -4.01 -6.21 14.81
CA SER A 72 -5.41 -5.91 14.57
C SER A 72 -6.11 -7.04 13.82
N PRO A 73 -7.28 -7.51 14.29
CA PRO A 73 -8.02 -8.58 13.62
C PRO A 73 -8.61 -8.16 12.27
N GLU A 74 -8.74 -6.86 12.05
CA GLU A 74 -9.16 -6.25 10.79
C GLU A 74 -8.27 -5.02 10.54
N ILE A 75 -7.80 -4.87 9.31
CA ILE A 75 -7.06 -3.70 8.87
C ILE A 75 -7.89 -3.01 7.80
N ARG A 76 -8.15 -1.73 7.97
CA ARG A 76 -8.80 -0.91 6.95
C ARG A 76 -7.79 0.04 6.34
N VAL A 77 -7.91 0.27 5.06
CA VAL A 77 -7.09 1.28 4.37
C VAL A 77 -8.02 2.15 3.56
N ARG A 78 -7.87 3.45 3.70
CA ARG A 78 -8.52 4.43 2.82
C ARG A 78 -7.49 5.39 2.29
N TYR A 79 -7.67 5.81 1.05
CA TYR A 79 -6.73 6.70 0.37
C TYR A 79 -7.41 7.49 -0.73
N GLY A 80 -6.87 8.65 -1.03
CA GLY A 80 -7.26 9.50 -2.15
C GLY A 80 -6.39 9.23 -3.37
N VAL A 81 -7.01 9.22 -4.56
CA VAL A 81 -6.34 9.14 -5.85
C VAL A 81 -6.81 10.26 -6.77
N GLN A 82 -5.91 10.76 -7.64
CA GLN A 82 -6.18 11.94 -8.45
C GLN A 82 -6.55 11.63 -9.90
N GLY A 83 -6.10 10.49 -10.44
CA GLY A 83 -6.31 10.12 -11.83
C GLY A 83 -7.55 9.26 -12.07
N PRO A 84 -7.82 8.88 -13.35
CA PRO A 84 -8.82 7.87 -13.67
C PRO A 84 -8.57 6.57 -12.90
N VAL A 85 -9.64 5.99 -12.35
CA VAL A 85 -9.51 4.81 -11.49
C VAL A 85 -9.23 3.52 -12.24
N ASP A 86 -9.50 3.47 -13.55
CA ASP A 86 -9.25 2.34 -14.43
C ASP A 86 -8.75 2.78 -15.82
N MET A 87 -8.38 1.82 -16.64
CA MET A 87 -8.04 1.99 -18.05
C MET A 87 -8.78 0.96 -18.90
N SER A 88 -8.99 1.23 -20.19
CA SER A 88 -9.70 0.31 -21.10
C SER A 88 -9.09 -1.09 -21.18
N HIS A 89 -7.82 -1.25 -20.83
CA HIS A 89 -7.05 -2.50 -20.89
C HIS A 89 -6.50 -2.96 -19.55
N MET A 90 -6.80 -2.24 -18.47
CA MET A 90 -6.31 -2.55 -17.12
C MET A 90 -7.40 -2.26 -16.08
N PRO A 91 -7.77 -3.24 -15.24
CA PRO A 91 -8.84 -3.08 -14.27
C PRO A 91 -8.48 -2.06 -13.16
N ALA A 92 -9.49 -1.48 -12.54
CA ALA A 92 -9.33 -0.54 -11.42
C ALA A 92 -8.46 -1.11 -10.27
N THR A 93 -8.55 -2.42 -10.02
CA THR A 93 -7.73 -3.10 -9.02
C THR A 93 -6.23 -3.09 -9.34
N GLY A 94 -5.85 -2.98 -10.61
CA GLY A 94 -4.46 -2.83 -11.03
C GLY A 94 -4.03 -1.37 -11.13
N VAL A 95 -4.90 -0.52 -11.70
CA VAL A 95 -4.60 0.91 -11.90
C VAL A 95 -4.52 1.64 -10.56
N SER A 96 -5.57 1.53 -9.75
CA SER A 96 -5.78 2.32 -8.53
C SER A 96 -5.87 1.50 -7.26
N GLY A 97 -5.81 0.15 -7.35
CA GLY A 97 -5.93 -0.73 -6.20
C GLY A 97 -4.67 -0.81 -5.36
N ILE A 98 -4.83 -1.39 -4.18
CA ILE A 98 -3.76 -1.72 -3.23
C ILE A 98 -3.79 -3.20 -2.90
N ASP A 99 -2.66 -3.76 -2.49
CA ASP A 99 -2.56 -5.13 -1.99
C ASP A 99 -1.83 -5.17 -0.65
N LEU A 100 -2.34 -5.98 0.27
CA LEU A 100 -1.73 -6.23 1.55
C LEU A 100 -1.20 -7.66 1.61
N TYR A 101 0.05 -7.78 2.04
CA TYR A 101 0.69 -9.05 2.37
C TYR A 101 1.12 -9.05 3.82
N GLN A 102 0.99 -10.18 4.49
CA GLN A 102 1.58 -10.43 5.81
C GLN A 102 2.79 -11.35 5.68
N ILE A 103 3.75 -11.16 6.56
CA ILE A 103 4.91 -12.04 6.70
C ILE A 103 4.68 -12.90 7.92
N ASP A 104 4.58 -14.20 7.72
CA ASP A 104 4.40 -15.16 8.80
C ASP A 104 5.73 -15.39 9.56
N ASN A 105 5.65 -16.04 10.71
CA ASN A 105 6.79 -16.28 11.61
C ASN A 105 7.94 -17.06 10.96
N ASP A 106 7.67 -17.80 9.89
CA ASP A 106 8.67 -18.51 9.09
C ASP A 106 9.25 -17.68 7.93
N GLY A 107 8.82 -16.42 7.79
CA GLY A 107 9.20 -15.52 6.69
C GLY A 107 8.41 -15.70 5.40
N THR A 108 7.36 -16.53 5.41
CA THR A 108 6.50 -16.74 4.24
C THR A 108 5.58 -15.52 4.02
N TRP A 109 5.53 -15.06 2.78
CA TRP A 109 4.62 -13.99 2.36
C TRP A 109 3.24 -14.54 2.03
N LEU A 110 2.24 -14.09 2.77
CA LEU A 110 0.85 -14.47 2.58
C LEU A 110 0.03 -13.28 2.10
N PHE A 111 -0.70 -13.46 1.00
CA PHE A 111 -1.69 -12.48 0.56
C PHE A 111 -2.81 -12.37 1.59
N VAL A 112 -3.09 -11.16 2.06
CA VAL A 112 -4.18 -10.92 3.01
C VAL A 112 -5.48 -10.77 2.24
N PRO A 113 -6.48 -11.64 2.49
CA PRO A 113 -7.79 -11.54 1.86
C PRO A 113 -8.43 -10.17 2.13
N ARG A 114 -9.07 -9.63 1.11
CA ARG A 114 -9.78 -8.37 1.19
C ARG A 114 -11.27 -8.54 1.00
N LEU A 115 -12.05 -7.83 1.81
CA LEU A 115 -13.45 -7.57 1.55
C LEU A 115 -13.50 -6.22 0.81
N ILE A 116 -13.97 -6.24 -0.42
CA ILE A 116 -14.00 -5.04 -1.25
C ILE A 116 -15.26 -4.26 -0.91
N ASP A 117 -15.08 -3.05 -0.38
CA ASP A 117 -16.05 -1.98 -0.55
C ASP A 117 -15.89 -1.46 -1.98
N ARG A 118 -16.87 -1.72 -2.81
CA ARG A 118 -16.73 -1.81 -4.28
C ARG A 118 -16.70 -0.48 -5.04
N THR A 119 -16.57 0.63 -4.39
CA THR A 119 -16.59 1.91 -5.10
C THR A 119 -15.18 2.45 -5.29
N PHE A 120 -14.61 2.17 -6.45
CA PHE A 120 -13.48 2.95 -6.94
C PHE A 120 -13.99 4.33 -7.33
N SER A 121 -13.57 5.33 -6.58
CA SER A 121 -13.79 6.75 -6.81
C SER A 121 -12.48 7.49 -6.49
N ASP A 122 -12.52 8.80 -6.33
CA ASP A 122 -11.41 9.61 -5.84
C ASP A 122 -10.95 9.21 -4.42
N THR A 123 -11.87 8.66 -3.62
CA THR A 123 -11.55 8.03 -2.34
C THR A 123 -11.86 6.54 -2.41
N VAL A 124 -10.85 5.72 -2.18
CA VAL A 124 -10.96 4.25 -2.22
C VAL A 124 -10.80 3.68 -0.83
N SER A 125 -11.58 2.65 -0.50
CA SER A 125 -11.53 1.99 0.80
C SER A 125 -11.45 0.47 0.67
N TYR A 126 -10.59 -0.14 1.47
CA TYR A 126 -10.42 -1.59 1.59
C TYR A 126 -10.53 -2.06 3.03
N ARG A 127 -11.05 -3.27 3.18
CA ARG A 127 -10.99 -4.04 4.43
C ARG A 127 -10.18 -5.30 4.19
N PHE A 128 -9.19 -5.50 5.01
CA PHE A 128 -8.32 -6.68 4.99
C PHE A 128 -8.55 -7.51 6.25
N CYS A 129 -8.59 -8.84 6.08
CA CYS A 129 -8.73 -9.78 7.18
C CYS A 129 -7.43 -10.59 7.28
N PRO A 130 -6.49 -10.22 8.16
CA PRO A 130 -5.27 -10.99 8.38
C PRO A 130 -5.56 -12.45 8.64
N VAL A 131 -4.65 -13.34 8.24
CA VAL A 131 -4.74 -14.77 8.52
C VAL A 131 -4.00 -15.04 9.82
N PRO A 132 -4.70 -15.20 10.96
CA PRO A 132 -4.04 -15.36 12.24
C PRO A 132 -3.33 -16.72 12.32
N GLY A 133 -2.08 -16.69 12.74
CA GLY A 133 -1.29 -17.85 13.12
C GLY A 133 -1.01 -17.85 14.63
N GLU A 134 -0.13 -18.73 15.08
CA GLU A 134 0.21 -18.82 16.50
C GLU A 134 0.86 -17.53 17.01
N GLY A 135 0.29 -16.94 18.05
CA GLY A 135 0.79 -15.72 18.72
C GLY A 135 0.42 -14.42 18.04
N TYR A 136 -0.39 -14.43 16.96
CA TYR A 136 -0.80 -13.21 16.24
C TYR A 136 -1.48 -12.18 17.16
N ASP A 137 -2.39 -12.61 17.98
CA ASP A 137 -3.17 -11.78 18.92
C ASP A 137 -2.30 -11.03 19.94
N ARG A 138 -1.08 -11.51 20.22
CA ARG A 138 -0.12 -10.90 21.14
C ARG A 138 0.96 -10.08 20.44
N LEU A 139 1.58 -10.61 19.39
CA LEU A 139 2.76 -10.05 18.73
C LEU A 139 2.42 -9.29 17.45
N GLY A 140 1.37 -9.72 16.73
CA GLY A 140 1.07 -9.25 15.39
C GLY A 140 2.01 -9.84 14.34
N TYR A 141 1.83 -9.37 13.11
CA TYR A 141 2.69 -9.67 11.99
C TYR A 141 3.21 -8.39 11.35
N GLU A 142 4.31 -8.50 10.62
CA GLU A 142 4.75 -7.50 9.65
C GLU A 142 3.82 -7.54 8.44
N PHE A 143 3.40 -6.37 8.00
CA PHE A 143 2.58 -6.18 6.81
C PHE A 143 3.31 -5.33 5.78
N ARG A 144 3.10 -5.66 4.50
CA ARG A 144 3.50 -4.83 3.38
C ARG A 144 2.27 -4.47 2.55
N LEU A 145 2.03 -3.17 2.45
CA LEU A 145 0.94 -2.59 1.68
C LEU A 145 1.51 -1.98 0.39
N TYR A 146 1.30 -2.66 -0.74
CA TYR A 146 1.69 -2.16 -2.05
C TYR A 146 0.71 -1.12 -2.55
N LEU A 147 1.24 -0.01 -3.08
CA LEU A 147 0.48 1.14 -3.56
C LEU A 147 0.07 0.99 -5.04
N PRO A 148 -0.85 1.85 -5.54
CA PRO A 148 -1.34 1.82 -6.91
C PRO A 148 -0.25 1.87 -7.97
N LEU A 149 -0.44 1.11 -9.07
CA LEU A 149 0.54 1.05 -10.17
C LEU A 149 0.43 2.23 -11.14
N TYR A 150 -0.79 2.72 -11.40
CA TYR A 150 -1.05 3.72 -12.44
C TYR A 150 -1.88 4.91 -11.95
N ASN A 151 -1.88 5.17 -10.65
CA ASN A 151 -2.54 6.35 -10.09
C ASN A 151 -1.64 7.07 -9.08
N GLU A 152 -1.88 8.36 -8.93
CA GLU A 152 -1.26 9.20 -7.92
C GLU A 152 -2.04 9.05 -6.61
N VAL A 153 -1.33 8.72 -5.53
CA VAL A 153 -1.88 8.71 -4.17
C VAL A 153 -1.65 10.08 -3.56
N GLU A 154 -2.72 10.74 -3.14
CA GLU A 154 -2.65 12.05 -2.48
C GLU A 154 -2.46 11.91 -0.97
N TRP A 155 -3.14 10.95 -0.38
CA TRP A 155 -3.08 10.63 1.04
C TRP A 155 -3.50 9.18 1.26
N ILE A 156 -3.05 8.57 2.35
CA ILE A 156 -3.42 7.22 2.75
C ILE A 156 -3.45 7.11 4.26
N GLU A 157 -4.40 6.33 4.78
CA GLU A 157 -4.55 6.05 6.20
C GLU A 157 -4.81 4.56 6.42
N VAL A 158 -4.20 4.01 7.46
CA VAL A 158 -4.39 2.63 7.91
C VAL A 158 -5.21 2.65 9.19
N GLY A 159 -6.39 2.05 9.15
CA GLY A 159 -7.30 1.97 10.29
C GLY A 159 -7.21 0.62 10.99
N ILE A 160 -7.10 0.65 12.30
CA ILE A 160 -6.97 -0.52 13.17
C ILE A 160 -7.98 -0.47 14.33
N ASP A 161 -8.13 -1.58 15.03
CA ASP A 161 -8.86 -1.63 16.30
C ASP A 161 -8.08 -0.85 17.38
N SER A 162 -8.76 -0.07 18.22
CA SER A 162 -8.11 0.73 19.30
C SER A 162 -7.38 -0.08 20.34
N ALA A 163 -7.75 -1.35 20.50
CA ALA A 163 -7.05 -2.26 21.41
C ALA A 163 -5.84 -2.93 20.75
N ALA A 164 -5.66 -2.75 19.44
CA ALA A 164 -4.55 -3.34 18.71
C ALA A 164 -3.29 -2.47 18.85
N ARG A 165 -2.15 -3.15 18.78
CA ARG A 165 -0.84 -2.51 18.66
C ARG A 165 -0.62 -2.13 17.19
N PHE A 166 0.01 -0.97 16.95
CA PHE A 166 0.48 -0.54 15.64
C PHE A 166 1.86 0.08 15.74
N GLU A 167 2.69 -0.19 14.73
CA GLU A 167 4.02 0.39 14.62
C GLU A 167 4.43 0.49 13.15
N TRP A 168 4.76 1.69 12.67
CA TRP A 168 5.40 1.86 11.38
C TRP A 168 6.81 1.27 11.41
N LEU A 169 7.22 0.61 10.33
CA LEU A 169 8.59 0.13 10.18
C LEU A 169 9.42 1.11 9.36
N PRO A 170 10.68 1.37 9.78
CA PRO A 170 11.58 2.25 9.06
C PRO A 170 11.95 1.67 7.69
N LEU A 171 12.56 2.51 6.84
CA LEU A 171 13.12 2.06 5.57
C LEU A 171 14.15 0.96 5.82
N ARG A 172 14.16 -0.04 4.94
CA ARG A 172 15.18 -1.10 4.98
C ARG A 172 16.56 -0.51 4.69
N GLU A 173 17.57 -0.98 5.42
CA GLU A 173 18.96 -0.51 5.28
C GLU A 173 19.72 -1.22 4.15
N GLU A 174 19.19 -2.32 3.62
CA GLU A 174 19.82 -3.06 2.53
C GLU A 174 19.88 -2.22 1.26
N ARG A 175 20.92 -2.45 0.46
CA ARG A 175 21.07 -1.79 -0.83
C ARG A 175 19.90 -2.17 -1.75
N PRO A 176 19.15 -1.19 -2.27
CA PRO A 176 18.03 -1.49 -3.14
C PRO A 176 18.50 -2.00 -4.51
N VAL A 177 17.70 -2.86 -5.11
CA VAL A 177 17.75 -3.11 -6.55
C VAL A 177 16.95 -2.02 -7.24
N VAL A 178 17.61 -1.18 -8.02
CA VAL A 178 16.96 -0.11 -8.77
C VAL A 178 16.55 -0.63 -10.14
N ALA A 179 15.27 -0.56 -10.46
CA ALA A 179 14.74 -0.93 -11.75
C ALA A 179 14.20 0.32 -12.48
N TYR A 180 14.61 0.51 -13.73
CA TYR A 180 14.15 1.59 -14.60
C TYR A 180 13.72 1.04 -15.96
N GLY A 181 12.52 1.40 -16.41
CA GLY A 181 11.98 0.89 -17.66
C GLY A 181 10.66 1.56 -18.05
N THR A 182 9.90 0.87 -18.90
CA THR A 182 8.63 1.33 -19.47
C THR A 182 7.42 0.74 -18.73
N SER A 183 6.26 0.72 -19.37
CA SER A 183 4.98 0.27 -18.80
C SER A 183 5.02 -1.14 -18.20
N ILE A 184 5.79 -2.07 -18.77
CA ILE A 184 5.90 -3.44 -18.23
C ILE A 184 6.60 -3.39 -16.85
N LEU A 185 7.64 -2.58 -16.71
CA LEU A 185 8.33 -2.42 -15.43
C LEU A 185 7.42 -1.76 -14.39
N GLN A 186 6.61 -0.80 -14.79
CA GLN A 186 5.61 -0.16 -13.92
C GLN A 186 4.49 -1.12 -13.48
N GLY A 187 4.41 -2.31 -14.04
CA GLY A 187 3.37 -3.29 -13.76
C GLY A 187 2.20 -3.24 -14.73
N GLY A 188 2.42 -2.80 -15.99
CA GLY A 188 1.39 -2.70 -17.01
C GLY A 188 0.61 -3.99 -17.20
N CYS A 189 -0.74 -3.89 -17.12
CA CYS A 189 -1.73 -4.96 -17.19
C CYS A 189 -1.69 -5.97 -16.04
N ALA A 190 -0.94 -5.73 -14.96
CA ALA A 190 -1.10 -6.50 -13.74
C ALA A 190 -2.51 -6.29 -13.17
N SER A 191 -3.14 -7.37 -12.71
CA SER A 191 -4.51 -7.33 -12.17
C SER A 191 -4.61 -6.59 -10.83
N ARG A 192 -3.50 -6.45 -10.12
CA ARG A 192 -3.35 -5.78 -8.83
C ARG A 192 -1.88 -5.52 -8.51
N PRO A 193 -1.53 -4.60 -7.61
CA PRO A 193 -0.14 -4.21 -7.36
C PRO A 193 0.81 -5.35 -7.00
N GLY A 194 0.42 -6.25 -6.12
CA GLY A 194 1.25 -7.37 -5.72
C GLY A 194 1.51 -8.43 -6.81
N MET A 195 0.92 -8.26 -8.01
CA MET A 195 1.17 -9.09 -9.19
C MET A 195 2.09 -8.40 -10.20
N ALA A 196 2.55 -7.18 -9.94
CA ALA A 196 3.64 -6.59 -10.71
C ALA A 196 4.94 -7.37 -10.43
N TRP A 197 5.72 -7.62 -11.47
CA TRP A 197 6.90 -8.48 -11.34
C TRP A 197 8.01 -7.89 -10.46
N THR A 198 7.94 -6.61 -10.13
CA THR A 198 8.87 -5.89 -9.25
C THR A 198 8.48 -5.91 -7.78
N ASN A 199 7.29 -6.43 -7.45
CA ASN A 199 6.70 -6.38 -6.11
C ASN A 199 6.70 -7.73 -5.41
#